data_adb1403772ee735232fbee1a7396b9b8
#
_entry.id   adb1403772ee735232fbee1a7396b9b8
#
_cell.length_a   1.000
_cell.length_b   1.000
_cell.length_c   1.000
_cell.angle_alpha   90.00
_cell.angle_beta   90.00
_cell.angle_gamma   90.00
#
_symmetry.space_group_name_H-M   'P 1'
#
loop_
_entity.id
_entity.type
_entity.pdbx_description
1 polymer ?
#
loop_
_entity_poly.entity_id
_entity_poly.type
_entity_poly.pdbx_seq_one_letter_code
_entity_poly.pdbx_strand_id
1 'polypeptide(L)'
;MTSRLYHLQINVSSGERAGAFYRDLFRYLDWRVIHDESGVIAFSDGTVNIWLIPTEGSFAGRGFHRKGTGLNHLAFRVERRDDVDRFRDEFLAPRGMATLYDTPREFPEYRPGYYAIFFEDPDRLKLEVVHVPPRP
;
A
#
# COMPACT_ATOMS: atom_id res chain seq x y z
N MET A 1 28.81 3.37 7.48
CA MET A 1 27.57 4.15 7.76
C MET A 1 26.37 3.24 7.60
N THR A 2 25.47 3.20 8.58
CA THR A 2 24.22 2.41 8.52
C THR A 2 23.05 3.35 8.31
N SER A 3 22.17 3.01 7.36
CA SER A 3 20.96 3.80 7.08
C SER A 3 19.71 2.94 7.10
N ARG A 4 18.56 3.57 7.25
CA ARG A 4 17.23 2.95 7.22
C ARG A 4 16.31 3.82 6.39
N LEU A 5 15.31 3.23 5.78
CA LEU A 5 14.28 3.99 5.11
C LEU A 5 13.53 4.83 6.15
N TYR A 6 13.41 6.14 5.90
CA TYR A 6 12.70 7.06 6.78
C TYR A 6 11.31 7.38 6.27
N HIS A 7 11.18 7.81 5.01
CA HIS A 7 9.88 8.05 4.42
C HIS A 7 9.88 7.79 2.91
N LEU A 8 8.66 7.64 2.40
CA LEU A 8 8.30 7.66 0.99
C LEU A 8 7.34 8.82 0.74
N GLN A 9 7.43 9.44 -0.41
CA GLN A 9 6.45 10.41 -0.88
C GLN A 9 5.83 9.91 -2.18
N ILE A 10 4.51 9.89 -2.23
CA ILE A 10 3.74 9.42 -3.38
C ILE A 10 2.87 10.58 -3.86
N ASN A 11 3.00 10.92 -5.13
CA ASN A 11 2.11 11.88 -5.78
C ASN A 11 0.80 11.18 -6.13
N VAL A 12 -0.32 11.80 -5.78
CA VAL A 12 -1.68 11.26 -6.01
C VAL A 12 -2.46 12.21 -6.92
N SER A 13 -3.33 11.66 -7.77
CA SER A 13 -4.10 12.48 -8.71
C SER A 13 -5.19 13.30 -8.00
N SER A 14 -5.74 12.81 -6.90
CA SER A 14 -6.74 13.47 -6.07
C SER A 14 -6.43 13.27 -4.60
N GLY A 15 -6.10 14.35 -3.90
CA GLY A 15 -5.85 14.31 -2.46
C GLY A 15 -7.07 13.85 -1.66
N GLU A 16 -8.28 14.25 -2.07
CA GLU A 16 -9.53 13.83 -1.42
C GLU A 16 -9.76 12.33 -1.57
N ARG A 17 -9.68 11.82 -2.79
CA ARG A 17 -9.95 10.41 -3.09
C ARG A 17 -8.87 9.49 -2.50
N ALA A 18 -7.60 9.84 -2.67
CA ALA A 18 -6.49 9.12 -2.08
C ALA A 18 -6.55 9.16 -0.55
N GLY A 19 -6.83 10.34 0.02
CA GLY A 19 -6.97 10.49 1.47
C GLY A 19 -8.05 9.60 2.06
N ALA A 20 -9.23 9.54 1.45
CA ALA A 20 -10.32 8.68 1.91
C ALA A 20 -9.91 7.20 1.90
N PHE A 21 -9.30 6.73 0.79
CA PHE A 21 -8.84 5.35 0.66
C PHE A 21 -7.74 5.01 1.67
N TYR A 22 -6.69 5.82 1.74
CA TYR A 22 -5.53 5.52 2.57
C TYR A 22 -5.80 5.70 4.08
N ARG A 23 -6.71 6.58 4.48
CA ARG A 23 -7.15 6.64 5.89
C ARG A 23 -7.78 5.31 6.32
N ASP A 24 -8.64 4.74 5.50
CA ASP A 24 -9.27 3.45 5.79
C ASP A 24 -8.26 2.32 5.77
N LEU A 25 -7.39 2.27 4.75
CA LEU A 25 -6.36 1.24 4.63
C LEU A 25 -5.42 1.26 5.83
N PHE A 26 -4.85 2.41 6.14
CA PHE A 26 -3.86 2.53 7.21
C PHE A 26 -4.47 2.37 8.60
N ARG A 27 -5.74 2.76 8.78
CA ARG A 27 -6.46 2.42 10.02
C ARG A 27 -6.58 0.91 10.19
N TYR A 28 -6.91 0.21 9.13
CA TYR A 28 -7.01 -1.25 9.15
C TYR A 28 -5.65 -1.92 9.41
N LEU A 29 -4.58 -1.39 8.82
CA LEU A 29 -3.21 -1.90 8.97
C LEU A 29 -2.47 -1.38 10.22
N ASP A 30 -3.17 -0.65 11.08
CA ASP A 30 -2.65 -0.13 12.36
C ASP A 30 -1.53 0.93 12.21
N TRP A 31 -1.57 1.68 11.12
CA TRP A 31 -0.76 2.88 10.94
C TRP A 31 -1.52 4.10 11.44
N ARG A 32 -0.80 5.08 12.00
CA ARG A 32 -1.40 6.32 12.51
C ARG A 32 -1.21 7.47 11.53
N VAL A 33 -2.17 8.40 11.53
CA VAL A 33 -2.02 9.68 10.83
C VAL A 33 -1.06 10.57 11.61
N ILE A 34 -0.04 11.11 10.93
CA ILE A 34 0.92 12.05 11.50
C ILE A 34 0.83 13.45 10.90
N HIS A 35 0.13 13.61 9.79
CA HIS A 35 -0.13 14.90 9.14
C HIS A 35 -1.42 14.79 8.32
N ASP A 36 -2.26 15.82 8.38
CA ASP A 36 -3.51 15.90 7.61
C ASP A 36 -3.90 17.36 7.47
N GLU A 37 -3.33 18.04 6.47
CA GLU A 37 -3.55 19.46 6.26
C GLU A 37 -3.36 19.82 4.78
N SER A 38 -4.24 20.71 4.27
CA SER A 38 -4.12 21.30 2.93
C SER A 38 -4.01 20.27 1.79
N GLY A 39 -4.72 19.14 1.90
CA GLY A 39 -4.71 18.07 0.89
C GLY A 39 -3.50 17.16 0.95
N VAL A 40 -2.59 17.38 1.88
CA VAL A 40 -1.43 16.53 2.15
C VAL A 40 -1.74 15.67 3.37
N ILE A 41 -1.52 14.36 3.26
CA ILE A 41 -1.73 13.44 4.39
C ILE A 41 -0.52 12.51 4.52
N ALA A 42 -0.14 12.20 5.75
CA ALA A 42 0.94 11.28 6.03
C ALA A 42 0.59 10.30 7.13
N PHE A 43 1.14 9.11 7.00
CA PHE A 43 0.93 7.99 7.91
C PHE A 43 2.26 7.41 8.38
N SER A 44 2.25 6.80 9.55
CA SER A 44 3.45 6.18 10.15
C SER A 44 3.11 4.87 10.83
N ASP A 45 4.00 3.88 10.67
CA ASP A 45 4.00 2.66 11.49
C ASP A 45 4.89 2.78 12.74
N GLY A 46 5.46 3.96 12.97
CA GLY A 46 6.43 4.23 14.03
C GLY A 46 7.89 4.20 13.58
N THR A 47 8.17 3.71 12.38
CA THR A 47 9.51 3.61 11.80
C THR A 47 9.61 4.30 10.44
N VAL A 48 8.68 3.97 9.55
CA VAL A 48 8.60 4.51 8.18
C VAL A 48 7.37 5.40 8.06
N ASN A 49 7.49 6.50 7.35
CA ASN A 49 6.38 7.39 7.06
C ASN A 49 6.05 7.34 5.56
N ILE A 50 4.78 7.42 5.23
CA ILE A 50 4.31 7.53 3.85
C ILE A 50 3.52 8.84 3.71
N TRP A 51 3.97 9.69 2.81
CA TRP A 51 3.38 10.97 2.48
C TRP A 51 2.62 10.87 1.17
N LEU A 52 1.39 11.36 1.15
CA LEU A 52 0.55 11.47 -0.04
C LEU A 52 0.38 12.95 -0.36
N ILE A 53 0.83 13.36 -1.54
CA ILE A 53 0.84 14.76 -1.96
C ILE A 53 0.15 14.86 -3.32
N PRO A 54 -0.80 15.79 -3.52
CA PRO A 54 -1.41 15.99 -4.82
C PRO A 54 -0.36 16.28 -5.91
N THR A 55 -0.51 15.63 -7.06
CA THR A 55 0.35 15.88 -8.23
C THR A 55 0.21 17.33 -8.66
N GLU A 56 1.34 18.00 -8.92
CA GLU A 56 1.34 19.35 -9.48
C GLU A 56 0.62 19.40 -10.83
N GLY A 57 -0.18 20.45 -11.06
CA GLY A 57 -1.04 20.57 -12.23
C GLY A 57 -0.31 20.42 -13.57
N SER A 58 0.91 20.92 -13.68
CA SER A 58 1.75 20.80 -14.88
C SER A 58 2.17 19.36 -15.20
N PHE A 59 2.11 18.46 -14.23
CA PHE A 59 2.47 17.03 -14.38
C PHE A 59 1.26 16.09 -14.35
N ALA A 60 0.07 16.61 -14.08
CA ALA A 60 -1.15 15.80 -13.92
C ALA A 60 -1.51 14.97 -15.16
N GLY A 61 -1.22 15.49 -16.37
CA GLY A 61 -1.52 14.82 -17.63
C GLY A 61 -0.61 13.63 -17.98
N ARG A 62 0.50 13.43 -17.26
CA ARG A 62 1.43 12.33 -17.54
C ARG A 62 0.88 10.96 -17.15
N GLY A 63 -0.01 10.93 -16.15
CA GLY A 63 -0.54 9.69 -15.60
C GLY A 63 0.53 8.88 -14.85
N PHE A 64 0.12 7.68 -14.43
CA PHE A 64 1.00 6.73 -13.75
C PHE A 64 0.73 5.32 -14.27
N HIS A 65 1.80 4.55 -14.46
CA HIS A 65 1.70 3.13 -14.74
C HIS A 65 2.81 2.37 -14.02
N ARG A 66 2.43 1.40 -13.17
CA ARG A 66 3.37 0.65 -12.33
C ARG A 66 4.41 -0.17 -13.10
N LYS A 67 4.17 -0.47 -14.37
CA LYS A 67 5.13 -1.18 -15.24
C LYS A 67 6.14 -0.24 -15.88
N GLY A 68 5.95 1.07 -15.80
CA GLY A 68 6.95 2.04 -16.23
C GLY A 68 8.08 2.17 -15.22
N THR A 69 9.13 2.88 -15.61
CA THR A 69 10.27 3.16 -14.73
C THR A 69 9.81 3.90 -13.47
N GLY A 70 10.17 3.40 -12.30
CA GLY A 70 9.81 3.97 -11.00
C GLY A 70 9.22 2.92 -10.07
N LEU A 71 8.37 3.36 -9.16
CA LEU A 71 7.75 2.48 -8.17
C LEU A 71 6.78 1.50 -8.85
N ASN A 72 6.97 0.21 -8.61
CA ASN A 72 6.05 -0.84 -9.06
C ASN A 72 4.96 -1.08 -8.02
N HIS A 73 5.33 -1.33 -6.76
CA HIS A 73 4.36 -1.57 -5.69
C HIS A 73 4.95 -1.34 -4.30
N LEU A 74 4.06 -1.28 -3.31
CA LEU A 74 4.38 -1.28 -1.89
C LEU A 74 3.83 -2.55 -1.27
N ALA A 75 4.62 -3.19 -0.41
CA ALA A 75 4.22 -4.38 0.34
C ALA A 75 4.18 -4.09 1.84
N PHE A 76 3.06 -4.45 2.47
CA PHE A 76 2.84 -4.32 3.92
C PHE A 76 2.88 -5.72 4.52
N ARG A 77 3.83 -5.96 5.41
CA ARG A 77 3.98 -7.26 6.08
C ARG A 77 3.02 -7.36 7.25
N VAL A 78 2.32 -8.48 7.33
CA VAL A 78 1.50 -8.88 8.47
C VAL A 78 2.12 -10.07 9.17
N GLU A 79 1.74 -10.28 10.44
CA GLU A 79 2.38 -11.28 11.28
C GLU A 79 1.96 -12.71 10.93
N ARG A 80 0.69 -12.90 10.55
CA ARG A 80 0.12 -14.22 10.34
C ARG A 80 -0.44 -14.37 8.94
N ARG A 81 -0.41 -15.59 8.44
CA ARG A 81 -1.06 -15.95 7.17
C ARG A 81 -2.55 -15.60 7.16
N ASP A 82 -3.23 -15.89 8.26
CA ASP A 82 -4.67 -15.60 8.42
C ASP A 82 -4.98 -14.10 8.33
N ASP A 83 -4.05 -13.23 8.66
CA ASP A 83 -4.24 -11.78 8.55
C ASP A 83 -4.38 -11.33 7.08
N VAL A 84 -3.75 -12.03 6.14
CA VAL A 84 -3.92 -11.80 4.70
C VAL A 84 -5.35 -12.14 4.27
N ASP A 85 -5.88 -13.28 4.71
CA ASP A 85 -7.26 -13.69 4.43
C ASP A 85 -8.27 -12.75 5.08
N ARG A 86 -8.03 -12.34 6.32
CA ARG A 86 -8.86 -11.36 7.00
C ARG A 86 -8.87 -10.01 6.29
N PHE A 87 -7.74 -9.57 5.77
CA PHE A 87 -7.67 -8.34 4.97
C PHE A 87 -8.57 -8.43 3.73
N ARG A 88 -8.55 -9.56 3.02
CA ARG A 88 -9.49 -9.79 1.91
C ARG A 88 -10.94 -9.66 2.37
N ASP A 89 -11.29 -10.36 3.46
CA ASP A 89 -12.70 -10.51 3.89
C ASP A 89 -13.23 -9.25 4.57
N GLU A 90 -12.41 -8.57 5.35
CA GLU A 90 -12.82 -7.43 6.18
C GLU A 90 -12.59 -6.07 5.51
N PHE A 91 -11.61 -5.98 4.60
CA PHE A 91 -11.28 -4.70 3.95
C PHE A 91 -11.67 -4.67 2.47
N LEU A 92 -11.17 -5.60 1.66
CA LEU A 92 -11.38 -5.55 0.20
C LEU A 92 -12.81 -5.94 -0.20
N ALA A 93 -13.32 -7.08 0.28
CA ALA A 93 -14.63 -7.60 -0.09
C ALA A 93 -15.78 -6.63 0.23
N PRO A 94 -15.86 -6.02 1.44
CA PRO A 94 -16.93 -5.07 1.73
C PRO A 94 -16.90 -3.81 0.86
N ARG A 95 -15.76 -3.48 0.27
CA ARG A 95 -15.56 -2.34 -0.63
C ARG A 95 -15.74 -2.70 -2.11
N GLY A 96 -16.03 -3.96 -2.41
CA GLY A 96 -16.14 -4.44 -3.79
C GLY A 96 -14.84 -4.32 -4.58
N MET A 97 -13.69 -4.34 -3.89
CA MET A 97 -12.39 -4.18 -4.53
C MET A 97 -11.90 -5.51 -5.10
N ALA A 98 -11.49 -5.48 -6.37
CA ALA A 98 -10.89 -6.62 -7.03
C ALA A 98 -9.45 -6.85 -6.56
N THR A 99 -9.01 -8.11 -6.62
CA THR A 99 -7.62 -8.49 -6.39
C THR A 99 -6.90 -8.76 -7.70
N LEU A 100 -5.59 -8.68 -7.68
CA LEU A 100 -4.72 -9.01 -8.81
C LEU A 100 -4.18 -10.43 -8.66
N TYR A 101 -3.88 -11.11 -9.79
CA TYR A 101 -3.15 -12.39 -9.84
C TYR A 101 -3.83 -13.55 -9.11
N ASP A 102 -5.15 -13.58 -9.05
CA ASP A 102 -5.92 -14.59 -8.30
C ASP A 102 -5.46 -14.73 -6.83
N THR A 103 -5.15 -13.60 -6.20
CA THR A 103 -4.71 -13.59 -4.82
C THR A 103 -5.89 -13.42 -3.85
N PRO A 104 -5.76 -13.87 -2.56
CA PRO A 104 -4.54 -14.34 -1.91
C PRO A 104 -4.11 -15.73 -2.34
N ARG A 105 -2.81 -15.94 -2.45
CA ARG A 105 -2.21 -17.26 -2.70
C ARG A 105 -0.75 -17.32 -2.25
N GLU A 106 -0.19 -18.53 -2.22
CA GLU A 106 1.24 -18.71 -2.03
C GLU A 106 2.04 -18.35 -3.29
N PHE A 107 3.24 -17.85 -3.05
CA PHE A 107 4.25 -17.54 -4.05
C PHE A 107 5.55 -18.28 -3.69
N PRO A 108 5.59 -19.62 -3.84
CA PRO A 108 6.77 -20.40 -3.49
C PRO A 108 7.99 -20.02 -4.32
N GLU A 109 7.77 -19.47 -5.52
CA GLU A 109 8.82 -18.95 -6.40
C GLU A 109 9.57 -17.76 -5.80
N TYR A 110 8.94 -17.01 -4.86
CA TYR A 110 9.63 -15.94 -4.14
C TYR A 110 10.35 -16.49 -2.91
N ARG A 111 9.63 -17.29 -2.13
CA ARG A 111 10.17 -17.99 -0.96
C ARG A 111 9.11 -18.93 -0.36
N PRO A 112 9.52 -20.04 0.28
CA PRO A 112 8.57 -20.92 0.98
C PRO A 112 7.74 -20.16 2.02
N GLY A 113 6.41 -20.35 1.97
CA GLY A 113 5.48 -19.73 2.90
C GLY A 113 5.17 -18.25 2.65
N TYR A 114 5.67 -17.67 1.55
CA TYR A 114 5.27 -16.34 1.09
C TYR A 114 3.81 -16.37 0.65
N TYR A 115 2.93 -15.70 1.39
CA TYR A 115 1.49 -15.70 1.14
C TYR A 115 1.00 -14.25 1.04
N ALA A 116 0.43 -13.88 -0.10
CA ALA A 116 0.15 -12.48 -0.39
C ALA A 116 -1.16 -12.25 -1.13
N ILE A 117 -1.68 -11.06 -0.97
CA ILE A 117 -2.79 -10.49 -1.74
C ILE A 117 -2.34 -9.17 -2.36
N PHE A 118 -2.66 -8.99 -3.64
CA PHE A 118 -2.36 -7.77 -4.39
C PHE A 118 -3.65 -7.06 -4.79
N PHE A 119 -3.63 -5.75 -4.73
CA PHE A 119 -4.75 -4.88 -5.09
C PHE A 119 -4.22 -3.52 -5.57
N GLU A 120 -5.11 -2.63 -5.98
CA GLU A 120 -4.74 -1.31 -6.49
C GLU A 120 -5.33 -0.20 -5.63
N ASP A 121 -4.57 0.90 -5.50
CA ASP A 121 -5.09 2.16 -4.96
C ASP A 121 -5.93 2.92 -6.02
N PRO A 122 -6.51 4.08 -5.69
CA PRO A 122 -7.31 4.85 -6.66
C PRO A 122 -6.56 5.29 -7.92
N ASP A 123 -5.24 5.41 -7.88
CA ASP A 123 -4.39 5.74 -9.03
C ASP A 123 -3.77 4.50 -9.69
N ARG A 124 -4.23 3.30 -9.30
CA ARG A 124 -3.73 2.02 -9.80
C ARG A 124 -2.28 1.72 -9.40
N LEU A 125 -1.78 2.36 -8.35
CA LEU A 125 -0.56 1.90 -7.70
C LEU A 125 -0.83 0.53 -7.08
N LYS A 126 0.02 -0.44 -7.40
CA LYS A 126 -0.13 -1.79 -6.86
C LYS A 126 0.30 -1.82 -5.39
N LEU A 127 -0.54 -2.41 -4.57
CA LEU A 127 -0.32 -2.62 -3.16
C LEU A 127 -0.36 -4.11 -2.85
N GLU A 128 0.35 -4.49 -1.82
CA GLU A 128 0.47 -5.88 -1.37
C GLU A 128 0.32 -5.95 0.14
N VAL A 129 -0.47 -6.91 0.61
CA VAL A 129 -0.44 -7.35 2.00
C VAL A 129 0.11 -8.77 2.02
N VAL A 130 1.17 -8.99 2.79
CA VAL A 130 1.96 -10.21 2.73
C VAL A 130 2.32 -10.76 4.10
N HIS A 131 2.18 -12.08 4.24
CA HIS A 131 2.83 -12.84 5.31
C HIS A 131 4.07 -13.52 4.77
N VAL A 132 5.18 -13.32 5.46
CA VAL A 132 6.45 -13.98 5.15
C VAL A 132 6.95 -14.62 6.42
N PRO A 133 7.15 -15.96 6.46
CA PRO A 133 7.67 -16.62 7.64
C PRO A 133 9.03 -16.02 8.07
N PRO A 134 9.36 -16.08 9.35
CA PRO A 134 10.69 -15.68 9.81
C PRO A 134 11.78 -16.41 9.03
N ARG A 135 12.91 -15.76 8.82
CA ARG A 135 14.09 -16.45 8.28
C ARG A 135 14.55 -17.48 9.31
N PRO A 136 14.93 -18.68 8.85
CA PRO A 136 15.49 -19.68 9.75
C PRO A 136 16.79 -19.21 10.39
#